data_256c4bd2ec22b1ad2df99c618977d8f2
#
_entry.id   256c4bd2ec22b1ad2df99c618977d8f2
#
_cell.length_a   1.000
_cell.length_b   1.000
_cell.length_c   1.000
_cell.angle_alpha   90.00
_cell.angle_beta   90.00
_cell.angle_gamma   90.00
#
_symmetry.space_group_name_H-M   'P 1'
#
loop_
_entity.id
_entity.type
_entity.pdbx_description
1 polymer ?
#
loop_
_entity_poly.entity_id
_entity_poly.type
_entity_poly.pdbx_seq_one_letter_code
_entity_poly.pdbx_strand_id
1 'polypeptide(L)'
;MSDKEPNMTDTERFFREIVDVHVTIERWFIGAARPADLVQLLERFSPEFRMISMQGTALGNEGLGELFGRLHGKRPGLRITVDEMQISHEWSGGACITYRETHADAGGVQTARRSTVVLETSADGSLRWRHLHETPIAA
;
A
#
# COMPACT_ATOMS: atom_id res chain seq x y z
N MET A 1 25.31 -2.27 14.25
CA MET A 1 25.30 -2.51 12.80
C MET A 1 23.93 -2.17 12.25
N SER A 2 23.89 -1.51 11.14
CA SER A 2 22.63 -1.14 10.51
C SER A 2 22.05 -2.32 9.73
N ASP A 3 20.74 -2.53 9.84
CA ASP A 3 20.03 -3.54 9.05
C ASP A 3 19.69 -3.04 7.66
N LYS A 4 19.96 -1.77 7.37
CA LYS A 4 19.75 -1.20 6.04
C LYS A 4 20.83 -1.70 5.07
N GLU A 5 20.45 -1.88 3.84
CA GLU A 5 21.42 -2.10 2.78
C GLU A 5 22.34 -0.86 2.70
N PRO A 6 23.67 -1.04 2.51
CA PRO A 6 24.61 0.08 2.59
C PRO A 6 24.31 1.26 1.67
N ASN A 7 23.66 1.02 0.52
CA ASN A 7 23.42 2.05 -0.47
C ASN A 7 21.96 2.55 -0.49
N MET A 8 21.13 2.07 0.46
CA MET A 8 19.74 2.44 0.47
C MET A 8 19.50 3.70 1.30
N THR A 9 18.97 4.74 0.66
CA THR A 9 18.55 5.97 1.34
C THR A 9 17.20 5.74 2.02
N ASP A 10 16.81 6.66 2.92
CA ASP A 10 15.48 6.62 3.52
C ASP A 10 14.38 6.79 2.48
N THR A 11 14.59 7.67 1.50
CA THR A 11 13.65 7.85 0.39
C THR A 11 13.44 6.55 -0.36
N GLU A 12 14.53 5.83 -0.67
CA GLU A 12 14.45 4.54 -1.35
C GLU A 12 13.69 3.50 -0.50
N ARG A 13 13.88 3.52 0.82
CA ARG A 13 13.15 2.62 1.72
C ARG A 13 11.66 2.89 1.68
N PHE A 14 11.25 4.16 1.74
CA PHE A 14 9.85 4.53 1.67
C PHE A 14 9.22 4.12 0.35
N PHE A 15 9.91 4.39 -0.77
CA PHE A 15 9.38 4.06 -2.08
C PHE A 15 9.29 2.54 -2.28
N ARG A 16 10.29 1.80 -1.80
CA ARG A 16 10.27 0.33 -1.87
C ARG A 16 9.10 -0.23 -1.08
N GLU A 17 8.81 0.32 0.11
CA GLU A 17 7.67 -0.13 0.90
C GLU A 17 6.36 0.00 0.12
N ILE A 18 6.17 1.13 -0.55
CA ILE A 18 4.96 1.37 -1.34
C ILE A 18 4.85 0.35 -2.47
N VAL A 19 5.93 0.15 -3.22
CA VAL A 19 5.94 -0.82 -4.32
C VAL A 19 5.69 -2.24 -3.79
N ASP A 20 6.39 -2.64 -2.75
CA ASP A 20 6.31 -4.02 -2.23
C ASP A 20 4.91 -4.35 -1.69
N VAL A 21 4.27 -3.43 -1.00
CA VAL A 21 2.89 -3.65 -0.53
C VAL A 21 1.95 -3.86 -1.71
N HIS A 22 2.11 -3.07 -2.78
CA HIS A 22 1.22 -3.20 -3.94
C HIS A 22 1.48 -4.47 -4.74
N VAL A 23 2.73 -4.96 -4.79
CA VAL A 23 3.02 -6.28 -5.35
C VAL A 23 2.29 -7.36 -4.55
N THR A 24 2.33 -7.27 -3.23
CA THR A 24 1.65 -8.23 -2.35
C THR A 24 0.13 -8.15 -2.52
N ILE A 25 -0.42 -6.95 -2.61
CA ILE A 25 -1.86 -6.75 -2.82
C ILE A 25 -2.30 -7.34 -4.17
N GLU A 26 -1.52 -7.10 -5.23
CA GLU A 26 -1.83 -7.68 -6.54
C GLU A 26 -1.88 -9.21 -6.46
N ARG A 27 -0.86 -9.83 -5.84
CA ARG A 27 -0.82 -11.29 -5.69
C ARG A 27 -2.02 -11.81 -4.92
N TRP A 28 -2.47 -11.07 -3.93
CA TRP A 28 -3.66 -11.41 -3.15
C TRP A 28 -4.92 -11.38 -4.03
N PHE A 29 -5.09 -10.30 -4.78
CA PHE A 29 -6.29 -10.12 -5.61
C PHE A 29 -6.37 -11.12 -6.76
N ILE A 30 -5.23 -11.50 -7.35
CA ILE A 30 -5.23 -12.47 -8.47
C ILE A 30 -5.27 -13.93 -8.00
N GLY A 31 -5.19 -14.18 -6.69
CA GLY A 31 -5.24 -15.53 -6.14
C GLY A 31 -3.90 -16.25 -6.13
N ALA A 32 -2.78 -15.54 -6.36
CA ALA A 32 -1.44 -16.12 -6.33
C ALA A 32 -0.91 -16.30 -4.90
N ALA A 33 -1.50 -15.61 -3.93
CA ALA A 33 -1.12 -15.73 -2.52
C ALA A 33 -2.02 -16.71 -1.81
N ARG A 34 -1.48 -17.38 -0.77
CA ARG A 34 -2.26 -18.33 0.05
C ARG A 34 -3.08 -17.55 1.08
N PRO A 35 -4.22 -18.12 1.55
CA PRO A 35 -5.01 -17.45 2.60
C PRO A 35 -4.18 -17.08 3.84
N ALA A 36 -3.21 -17.90 4.21
CA ALA A 36 -2.35 -17.64 5.38
C ALA A 36 -1.48 -16.41 5.21
N ASP A 37 -1.27 -15.94 3.98
CA ASP A 37 -0.41 -14.77 3.71
C ASP A 37 -1.10 -13.46 4.08
N LEU A 38 -2.41 -13.48 4.36
CA LEU A 38 -3.14 -12.27 4.76
C LEU A 38 -2.58 -11.66 6.04
N VAL A 39 -2.18 -12.50 7.00
CA VAL A 39 -1.63 -12.01 8.27
C VAL A 39 -0.40 -11.13 8.01
N GLN A 40 0.50 -11.60 7.14
CA GLN A 40 1.73 -10.86 6.83
C GLN A 40 1.42 -9.55 6.10
N LEU A 41 0.45 -9.56 5.18
CA LEU A 41 0.02 -8.34 4.51
C LEU A 41 -0.51 -7.32 5.51
N LEU A 42 -1.38 -7.75 6.43
CA LEU A 42 -1.99 -6.85 7.40
C LEU A 42 -0.98 -6.31 8.42
N GLU A 43 0.10 -7.03 8.68
CA GLU A 43 1.15 -6.56 9.58
C GLU A 43 1.89 -5.33 9.03
N ARG A 44 1.78 -5.04 7.74
CA ARG A 44 2.36 -3.85 7.13
C ARG A 44 1.58 -2.59 7.53
N PHE A 45 0.39 -2.75 8.09
CA PHE A 45 -0.49 -1.64 8.45
C PHE A 45 -0.49 -1.50 9.98
N SER A 46 -0.37 -0.25 10.45
CA SER A 46 -0.41 0.05 11.88
C SER A 46 -1.73 -0.46 12.48
N PRO A 47 -1.76 -0.92 13.74
CA PRO A 47 -3.02 -1.18 14.42
C PRO A 47 -3.94 0.03 14.44
N GLU A 48 -3.38 1.24 14.33
CA GLU A 48 -4.14 2.49 14.31
C GLU A 48 -4.39 3.00 12.88
N PHE A 49 -4.12 2.16 11.88
CA PHE A 49 -4.30 2.54 10.47
C PHE A 49 -5.71 3.00 10.18
N ARG A 50 -5.81 4.06 9.40
CA ARG A 50 -7.08 4.54 8.85
C ARG A 50 -6.88 4.94 7.41
N MET A 51 -7.92 4.74 6.61
CA MET A 51 -7.89 5.22 5.23
C MET A 51 -9.24 5.83 4.84
N ILE A 52 -9.18 6.69 3.87
CA ILE A 52 -10.35 7.17 3.13
C ILE A 52 -10.24 6.62 1.72
N SER A 53 -11.23 5.81 1.34
CA SER A 53 -11.25 5.18 0.02
C SER A 53 -11.61 6.18 -1.08
N MET A 54 -11.52 5.73 -2.33
CA MET A 54 -11.92 6.54 -3.49
C MET A 54 -13.39 6.96 -3.44
N GLN A 55 -14.23 6.21 -2.74
CA GLN A 55 -15.65 6.51 -2.60
C GLN A 55 -15.93 7.37 -1.35
N GLY A 56 -14.90 7.77 -0.62
CA GLY A 56 -15.04 8.55 0.60
C GLY A 56 -15.38 7.72 1.83
N THR A 57 -15.28 6.40 1.76
CA THR A 57 -15.55 5.52 2.90
C THR A 57 -14.35 5.48 3.83
N ALA A 58 -14.58 5.68 5.13
CA ALA A 58 -13.53 5.57 6.13
C ALA A 58 -13.41 4.12 6.60
N LEU A 59 -12.19 3.59 6.61
CA LEU A 59 -11.89 2.23 7.09
C LEU A 59 -10.74 2.30 8.09
N GLY A 60 -10.85 1.50 9.15
CA GLY A 60 -9.73 1.27 10.06
C GLY A 60 -9.03 -0.04 9.72
N ASN A 61 -8.11 -0.45 10.59
CA ASN A 61 -7.34 -1.69 10.39
C ASN A 61 -8.25 -2.91 10.28
N GLU A 62 -9.26 -3.02 11.14
CA GLU A 62 -10.19 -4.15 11.12
C GLU A 62 -10.99 -4.19 9.81
N GLY A 63 -11.52 -3.04 9.39
CA GLY A 63 -12.27 -2.95 8.13
C GLY A 63 -11.43 -3.29 6.92
N LEU A 64 -10.15 -2.92 6.94
CA LEU A 64 -9.21 -3.28 5.87
C LEU A 64 -9.03 -4.80 5.79
N GLY A 65 -8.87 -5.45 6.95
CA GLY A 65 -8.73 -6.91 7.01
C GLY A 65 -9.95 -7.63 6.47
N GLU A 66 -11.15 -7.14 6.81
CA GLU A 66 -12.39 -7.71 6.29
C GLU A 66 -12.49 -7.54 4.77
N LEU A 67 -12.11 -6.36 4.28
CA LEU A 67 -12.12 -6.07 2.85
C LEU A 67 -11.19 -7.01 2.09
N PHE A 68 -9.95 -7.13 2.53
CA PHE A 68 -9.00 -8.05 1.89
C PHE A 68 -9.49 -9.50 1.98
N GLY A 69 -10.05 -9.90 3.12
CA GLY A 69 -10.58 -11.26 3.28
C GLY A 69 -11.63 -11.61 2.23
N ARG A 70 -12.47 -10.65 1.86
CA ARG A 70 -13.50 -10.85 0.84
C ARG A 70 -12.95 -10.86 -0.59
N LEU A 71 -11.81 -10.23 -0.82
CA LEU A 71 -11.29 -9.97 -2.18
C LEU A 71 -10.22 -10.96 -2.63
N HIS A 72 -9.90 -11.96 -1.82
CA HIS A 72 -8.89 -12.95 -2.17
C HIS A 72 -9.26 -13.67 -3.48
N GLY A 73 -8.40 -13.54 -4.49
CA GLY A 73 -8.59 -14.19 -5.78
C GLY A 73 -9.77 -13.67 -6.60
N LYS A 74 -10.35 -12.55 -6.21
CA LYS A 74 -11.56 -12.02 -6.88
C LYS A 74 -11.28 -11.19 -8.12
N ARG A 75 -10.01 -10.89 -8.40
CA ARG A 75 -9.64 -10.10 -9.57
C ARG A 75 -8.53 -10.76 -10.38
N PRO A 76 -8.81 -11.94 -10.98
CA PRO A 76 -7.80 -12.61 -11.81
C PRO A 76 -7.38 -11.72 -12.98
N GLY A 77 -6.08 -11.69 -13.27
CA GLY A 77 -5.55 -10.87 -14.36
C GLY A 77 -5.31 -9.41 -14.00
N LEU A 78 -5.60 -9.00 -12.77
CA LEU A 78 -5.34 -7.62 -12.34
C LEU A 78 -3.84 -7.32 -12.36
N ARG A 79 -3.51 -6.12 -12.85
CA ARG A 79 -2.15 -5.56 -12.73
C ARG A 79 -2.23 -4.22 -12.02
N ILE A 80 -1.39 -4.05 -11.01
CA ILE A 80 -1.27 -2.80 -10.26
C ILE A 80 0.09 -2.20 -10.56
N THR A 81 0.11 -0.93 -10.98
CA THR A 81 1.36 -0.18 -11.14
C THR A 81 1.33 1.04 -10.24
N VAL A 82 2.49 1.39 -9.71
CA VAL A 82 2.67 2.56 -8.86
C VAL A 82 3.78 3.40 -9.46
N ASP A 83 3.52 4.68 -9.67
CA ASP A 83 4.50 5.60 -10.20
C ASP A 83 4.29 7.01 -9.62
N GLU A 84 5.08 7.97 -10.07
CA GLU A 84 5.00 9.36 -9.63
C GLU A 84 5.08 9.50 -8.11
N MET A 85 5.94 8.71 -7.49
CA MET A 85 6.15 8.76 -6.04
C MET A 85 6.96 10.01 -5.66
N GLN A 86 6.47 10.77 -4.69
CA GLN A 86 7.12 11.97 -4.20
C GLN A 86 7.00 12.08 -2.69
N ILE A 87 8.09 12.47 -2.02
CA ILE A 87 8.05 12.82 -0.61
C ILE A 87 7.39 14.19 -0.49
N SER A 88 6.25 14.25 0.19
CA SER A 88 5.59 15.51 0.50
C SER A 88 6.17 16.14 1.75
N HIS A 89 6.47 15.32 2.74
CA HIS A 89 7.05 15.76 4.00
C HIS A 89 7.72 14.58 4.68
N GLU A 90 8.84 14.82 5.34
CA GLU A 90 9.59 13.79 6.05
C GLU A 90 10.00 14.30 7.43
N TRP A 91 9.97 13.42 8.42
CA TRP A 91 10.43 13.70 9.78
C TRP A 91 11.16 12.46 10.32
N SER A 92 11.70 12.55 11.52
CA SER A 92 12.52 11.47 12.06
C SER A 92 11.75 10.16 12.26
N GLY A 93 10.42 10.23 12.42
CA GLY A 93 9.58 9.06 12.68
C GLY A 93 8.81 8.57 11.46
N GLY A 94 8.97 9.18 10.27
CA GLY A 94 8.23 8.73 9.10
C GLY A 94 8.20 9.72 7.97
N ALA A 95 7.25 9.52 7.06
CA ALA A 95 7.10 10.39 5.89
C ALA A 95 5.65 10.39 5.40
N CYS A 96 5.28 11.50 4.78
CA CYS A 96 4.06 11.63 3.99
C CYS A 96 4.48 11.58 2.52
N ILE A 97 3.89 10.65 1.76
CA ILE A 97 4.30 10.38 0.38
C ILE A 97 3.05 10.39 -0.50
N THR A 98 3.17 10.97 -1.69
CA THR A 98 2.12 10.90 -2.69
C THR A 98 2.56 10.03 -3.85
N TYR A 99 1.61 9.36 -4.49
CA TYR A 99 1.89 8.51 -5.64
C TYR A 99 0.64 8.33 -6.49
N ARG A 100 0.84 7.80 -7.70
CA ARG A 100 -0.27 7.40 -8.56
C ARG A 100 -0.31 5.87 -8.60
N GLU A 101 -1.51 5.32 -8.48
CA GLU A 101 -1.75 3.88 -8.56
C GLU A 101 -2.72 3.61 -9.70
N THR A 102 -2.36 2.69 -10.60
CA THR A 102 -3.19 2.31 -11.73
C THR A 102 -3.50 0.83 -11.65
N HIS A 103 -4.76 0.50 -11.83
CA HIS A 103 -5.24 -0.89 -11.92
C HIS A 103 -5.66 -1.14 -13.36
N ALA A 104 -5.12 -2.20 -13.97
CA ALA A 104 -5.56 -2.69 -15.28
C ALA A 104 -6.15 -4.08 -15.07
N ASP A 105 -7.40 -4.29 -15.50
CA ASP A 105 -8.03 -5.61 -15.36
C ASP A 105 -7.71 -6.50 -16.56
N ALA A 106 -8.20 -7.75 -16.53
CA ALA A 106 -7.94 -8.72 -17.58
C ALA A 106 -8.48 -8.29 -18.94
N GLY A 107 -9.51 -7.45 -18.96
CA GLY A 107 -10.09 -6.92 -20.18
C GLY A 107 -9.42 -5.65 -20.69
N GLY A 108 -8.39 -5.17 -20.01
CA GLY A 108 -7.68 -3.95 -20.39
C GLY A 108 -8.31 -2.67 -19.87
N VAL A 109 -9.39 -2.75 -19.11
CA VAL A 109 -10.00 -1.56 -18.49
C VAL A 109 -9.09 -1.06 -17.39
N GLN A 110 -8.81 0.24 -17.40
CA GLN A 110 -7.91 0.86 -16.43
C GLN A 110 -8.67 1.82 -15.52
N THR A 111 -8.29 1.83 -14.24
CA THR A 111 -8.69 2.84 -13.29
C THR A 111 -7.44 3.40 -12.64
N ALA A 112 -7.46 4.66 -12.26
CA ALA A 112 -6.31 5.28 -11.62
C ALA A 112 -6.76 6.13 -10.43
N ARG A 113 -5.83 6.30 -9.48
CA ARG A 113 -6.05 7.11 -8.29
C ARG A 113 -4.76 7.79 -7.89
N ARG A 114 -4.88 8.96 -7.31
CA ARG A 114 -3.79 9.58 -6.58
C ARG A 114 -3.97 9.25 -5.11
N SER A 115 -2.86 8.92 -4.48
CA SER A 115 -2.87 8.47 -3.08
C SER A 115 -1.89 9.30 -2.28
N THR A 116 -2.26 9.54 -1.02
CA THR A 116 -1.38 10.14 -0.02
C THR A 116 -1.28 9.15 1.12
N VAL A 117 -0.06 8.75 1.46
CA VAL A 117 0.19 7.78 2.53
C VAL A 117 1.11 8.40 3.58
N VAL A 118 0.82 8.09 4.84
CA VAL A 118 1.73 8.35 5.96
C VAL A 118 2.34 7.02 6.36
N LEU A 119 3.66 6.92 6.24
CA LEU A 119 4.44 5.77 6.72
C LEU A 119 5.14 6.16 8.01
N GLU A 120 5.08 5.29 9.00
CA GLU A 120 5.76 5.49 10.29
C GLU A 120 6.77 4.40 10.53
N THR A 121 7.89 4.77 11.16
CA THR A 121 8.90 3.80 11.60
C THR A 121 8.47 3.25 12.96
N SER A 122 8.32 1.93 13.03
CA SER A 122 8.00 1.23 14.27
C SER A 122 9.24 1.09 15.15
N ALA A 123 9.02 0.67 16.42
CA ALA A 123 10.10 0.49 17.38
C ALA A 123 11.18 -0.49 16.88
N ASP A 124 10.79 -1.47 16.07
CA ASP A 124 11.72 -2.45 15.49
C ASP A 124 12.42 -1.97 14.22
N GLY A 125 12.18 -0.72 13.82
CA GLY A 125 12.78 -0.14 12.61
C GLY A 125 12.03 -0.42 11.32
N SER A 126 10.98 -1.24 11.35
CA SER A 126 10.16 -1.50 10.17
C SER A 126 9.20 -0.34 9.89
N LEU A 127 8.74 -0.24 8.65
CA LEU A 127 7.75 0.76 8.26
C LEU A 127 6.35 0.19 8.42
N ARG A 128 5.42 1.05 8.85
CA ARG A 128 4.01 0.72 8.96
C ARG A 128 3.19 1.80 8.27
N TRP A 129 2.12 1.38 7.59
CA TRP A 129 1.15 2.28 6.98
C TRP A 129 0.26 2.82 8.08
N ARG A 130 0.29 4.13 8.30
CA ARG A 130 -0.49 4.78 9.36
C ARG A 130 -1.77 5.40 8.82
N HIS A 131 -1.73 5.97 7.61
CA HIS A 131 -2.88 6.63 6.98
C HIS A 131 -2.77 6.54 5.47
N LEU A 132 -3.90 6.39 4.81
CA LEU A 132 -3.97 6.39 3.35
C LEU A 132 -5.23 7.14 2.92
N HIS A 133 -5.10 8.05 1.96
CA HIS A 133 -6.23 8.74 1.36
C HIS A 133 -6.13 8.60 -0.16
N GLU A 134 -7.21 8.16 -0.79
CA GLU A 134 -7.25 7.91 -2.22
C GLU A 134 -8.26 8.81 -2.90
N THR A 135 -7.88 9.35 -4.07
CA THR A 135 -8.76 10.17 -4.90
C THR A 135 -8.74 9.63 -6.31
N PRO A 136 -9.91 9.28 -6.89
CA PRO A 136 -9.94 8.77 -8.26
C PRO A 136 -9.55 9.88 -9.25
N ILE A 137 -8.87 9.46 -10.31
CA ILE A 137 -8.50 10.35 -11.42
C ILE A 137 -8.82 9.66 -12.73
N ALA A 138 -8.87 10.44 -13.81
CA ALA A 138 -9.02 9.87 -15.14
C ALA A 138 -7.77 9.04 -15.47
N ALA A 139 -7.98 7.86 -15.98
CA ALA A 139 -6.90 6.97 -16.36
C ALA A 139 -6.37 7.30 -17.76
#